data_f8087b3c3dd1fb3bb1a24f1419e85678
#
_entry.id   f8087b3c3dd1fb3bb1a24f1419e85678
#
_cell.length_a   1.000
_cell.length_b   1.000
_cell.length_c   1.000
_cell.angle_alpha   90.00
_cell.angle_beta   90.00
_cell.angle_gamma   90.00
#
_symmetry.space_group_name_H-M   'P 1'
#
loop_
_entity.id
_entity.type
_entity.pdbx_description
1 polymer ?
#
loop_
_entity_poly.entity_id
_entity_poly.type
_entity_poly.pdbx_seq_one_letter_code
_entity_poly.pdbx_strand_id
1 'polypeptide(L)'
;MSSSIEQYLDYLKANPKRANKKILAVYEKLVSDINNKKVVEYVNKDTYEVETRTYIFDIEKAKRPIKFIENYCKHSKGKWAGKSIELELWQKAYIESAFGFVDEETGLRKYKKVILFVAKKNGKSTIDSGLGLYGLMKDGEGGAEIYSIARIKDQAKIVWLEAKHMANKSPELSKRLRTTISGIYFDNKDAVFSPLASETNSLDGKNPYYVFADEVWAWEDMGLLDIMEDGMSSREQPMFFETSTMGTIRGKVFDNEYEYCEKIIKGYLGQEGGIVDETILPIIYELDSIDEWQDEECWYKANPNLTISKSLDYMRDKVNKAKNNPIALTNLLCKDFNVRQTSNEAWLTYEEINNEETYSDDEFRDCYVIGGCDLSSTLDLTCATVLGIKNEKMFVKQMYWIPEQYLDRKVIEDKIPYDKWKALGLLRTSEGAKVNYTDVSNWFIEQVEKYELRSLWVGYDSWNARYWCDEMKEYGFDMVEVRQGAKTMSEPMKELKALLIEKKINYNNNPILKWCLSNLSIKADDNENIRPTKEHLTQRIDGAVSLIDAMVIYYNNKQDYTNYCK
;
A
#
# COMPACT_ATOMS: atom_id res chain seq x y z
N MET A 1 -25.62 20.92 18.55
CA MET A 1 -24.43 20.29 19.20
C MET A 1 -23.42 20.03 18.12
N SER A 2 -22.18 20.45 18.31
CA SER A 2 -21.06 20.17 17.41
C SER A 2 -20.86 18.65 17.28
N SER A 3 -20.55 18.15 16.09
CA SER A 3 -20.21 16.74 15.85
C SER A 3 -18.83 16.42 16.42
N SER A 4 -18.54 15.15 16.63
CA SER A 4 -17.19 14.72 17.03
C SER A 4 -16.17 14.97 15.90
N ILE A 5 -16.61 15.00 14.65
CA ILE A 5 -15.79 15.38 13.49
C ILE A 5 -15.29 16.82 13.61
N GLU A 6 -16.20 17.79 13.88
CA GLU A 6 -15.84 19.19 14.07
C GLU A 6 -14.94 19.38 15.29
N GLN A 7 -15.29 18.76 16.44
CA GLN A 7 -14.48 18.84 17.66
C GLN A 7 -13.07 18.26 17.45
N TYR A 8 -12.95 17.18 16.68
CA TYR A 8 -11.66 16.57 16.42
C TYR A 8 -10.81 17.42 15.47
N LEU A 9 -11.42 18.05 14.45
CA LEU A 9 -10.71 19.01 13.60
C LEU A 9 -10.20 20.21 14.41
N ASP A 10 -11.01 20.75 15.33
CA ASP A 10 -10.61 21.83 16.22
C ASP A 10 -9.43 21.41 17.11
N TYR A 11 -9.47 20.19 17.66
CA TYR A 11 -8.36 19.62 18.40
C TYR A 11 -7.07 19.51 17.57
N LEU A 12 -7.17 19.02 16.33
CA LEU A 12 -6.02 18.88 15.43
C LEU A 12 -5.42 20.25 15.09
N LYS A 13 -6.24 21.24 14.81
CA LYS A 13 -5.80 22.62 14.52
C LYS A 13 -5.15 23.30 15.74
N ALA A 14 -5.65 23.02 16.93
CA ALA A 14 -5.07 23.51 18.19
C ALA A 14 -3.74 22.79 18.54
N ASN A 15 -3.47 21.60 17.99
CA ASN A 15 -2.30 20.80 18.28
C ASN A 15 -1.57 20.39 16.99
N PRO A 16 -0.98 21.32 16.22
CA PRO A 16 -0.44 21.05 14.89
C PRO A 16 0.70 20.00 14.87
N LYS A 17 1.47 19.88 15.94
CA LYS A 17 2.49 18.83 16.07
C LYS A 17 1.90 17.42 16.22
N ARG A 18 0.64 17.30 16.62
CA ARG A 18 -0.07 16.02 16.81
C ARG A 18 -0.95 15.65 15.61
N ALA A 19 -1.12 16.57 14.67
CA ALA A 19 -1.91 16.40 13.47
C ALA A 19 -0.99 16.06 12.28
N ASN A 20 -1.18 14.91 11.63
CA ASN A 20 -0.52 14.68 10.36
C ASN A 20 -1.30 15.34 9.22
N LYS A 21 -0.62 15.62 8.11
CA LYS A 21 -1.16 16.34 6.95
C LYS A 21 -2.36 15.62 6.32
N LYS A 22 -2.33 14.28 6.26
CA LYS A 22 -3.40 13.47 5.65
C LYS A 22 -4.66 13.50 6.48
N ILE A 23 -4.55 13.30 7.80
CA ILE A 23 -5.68 13.37 8.71
C ILE A 23 -6.29 14.77 8.72
N LEU A 24 -5.47 15.80 8.72
CA LEU A 24 -5.97 17.18 8.68
C LEU A 24 -6.78 17.42 7.39
N ALA A 25 -6.25 17.04 6.23
CA ALA A 25 -6.93 17.17 4.94
C ALA A 25 -8.28 16.43 4.89
N VAL A 26 -8.32 15.19 5.42
CA VAL A 26 -9.54 14.39 5.46
C VAL A 26 -10.60 15.06 6.36
N TYR A 27 -10.24 15.49 7.58
CA TYR A 27 -11.21 16.10 8.48
C TYR A 27 -11.64 17.50 8.04
N GLU A 28 -10.78 18.28 7.36
CA GLU A 28 -11.18 19.54 6.71
C GLU A 28 -12.22 19.30 5.61
N LYS A 29 -12.00 18.26 4.77
CA LYS A 29 -12.96 17.85 3.75
C LYS A 29 -14.30 17.42 4.37
N LEU A 30 -14.28 16.59 5.42
CA LEU A 30 -15.49 16.14 6.10
C LEU A 30 -16.27 17.28 6.72
N VAL A 31 -15.62 18.23 7.39
CA VAL A 31 -16.29 19.43 7.95
C VAL A 31 -16.83 20.32 6.83
N SER A 32 -16.12 20.44 5.71
CA SER A 32 -16.66 21.14 4.53
C SER A 32 -17.93 20.48 4.02
N ASP A 33 -17.98 19.13 3.96
CA ASP A 33 -19.17 18.38 3.51
C ASP A 33 -20.33 18.44 4.51
N ILE A 34 -20.06 18.57 5.82
CA ILE A 34 -21.10 18.85 6.84
C ILE A 34 -21.78 20.17 6.56
N ASN A 35 -20.99 21.21 6.24
CA ASN A 35 -21.49 22.56 6.06
C ASN A 35 -22.13 22.83 4.69
N ASN A 36 -21.67 22.09 3.65
CA ASN A 36 -21.99 22.37 2.25
C ASN A 36 -22.48 21.12 1.54
N LYS A 37 -23.55 20.53 1.90
CA LYS A 37 -24.11 19.31 1.25
C LYS A 37 -23.34 18.84 -0.01
N LYS A 38 -22.83 17.64 -0.02
CA LYS A 38 -22.03 17.13 -1.14
C LYS A 38 -22.93 16.60 -2.24
N VAL A 39 -22.84 17.18 -3.43
CA VAL A 39 -23.50 16.67 -4.65
C VAL A 39 -22.50 15.85 -5.47
N VAL A 40 -22.87 14.64 -5.83
CA VAL A 40 -22.06 13.70 -6.63
C VAL A 40 -22.84 13.27 -7.86
N GLU A 41 -22.24 13.41 -9.03
CA GLU A 41 -22.76 12.86 -10.27
C GLU A 41 -22.36 11.41 -10.42
N TYR A 42 -23.28 10.58 -10.91
CA TYR A 42 -23.01 9.18 -11.24
C TYR A 42 -23.82 8.77 -12.47
N VAL A 43 -23.33 7.78 -13.21
CA VAL A 43 -24.06 7.21 -14.32
C VAL A 43 -24.94 6.07 -13.78
N ASN A 44 -26.24 6.21 -13.92
CA ASN A 44 -27.18 5.14 -13.61
C ASN A 44 -26.96 3.98 -14.59
N LYS A 45 -26.63 2.79 -14.05
CA LYS A 45 -26.28 1.63 -14.87
C LYS A 45 -27.45 1.05 -15.67
N ASP A 46 -28.68 1.33 -15.24
CA ASP A 46 -29.89 0.81 -15.88
C ASP A 46 -30.39 1.75 -17.00
N THR A 47 -30.29 3.07 -16.77
CA THR A 47 -30.78 4.09 -17.73
C THR A 47 -29.67 4.69 -18.58
N TYR A 48 -28.39 4.54 -18.17
CA TYR A 48 -27.22 5.21 -18.75
C TYR A 48 -27.29 6.75 -18.69
N GLU A 49 -28.18 7.30 -17.87
CA GLU A 49 -28.29 8.75 -17.66
C GLU A 49 -27.40 9.20 -16.52
N VAL A 50 -26.93 10.44 -16.60
CA VAL A 50 -26.19 11.08 -15.50
C VAL A 50 -27.21 11.55 -14.46
N GLU A 51 -27.16 10.96 -13.28
CA GLU A 51 -27.97 11.33 -12.14
C GLU A 51 -27.09 11.99 -11.06
N THR A 52 -27.72 12.73 -10.18
CA THR A 52 -27.04 13.37 -9.03
C THR A 52 -27.55 12.78 -7.72
N ARG A 53 -26.63 12.57 -6.78
CA ARG A 53 -26.97 12.26 -5.38
C ARG A 53 -26.48 13.38 -4.47
N THR A 54 -27.33 13.78 -3.57
CA THR A 54 -26.99 14.77 -2.54
C THR A 54 -26.73 14.08 -1.22
N TYR A 55 -25.53 14.20 -0.71
CA TYR A 55 -25.18 13.66 0.60
C TYR A 55 -25.23 14.74 1.67
N ILE A 56 -25.87 14.39 2.79
CA ILE A 56 -26.01 15.22 3.99
C ILE A 56 -25.38 14.50 5.18
N PHE A 57 -25.05 15.26 6.22
CA PHE A 57 -24.60 14.70 7.49
C PHE A 57 -25.77 14.55 8.48
N ASP A 58 -26.13 13.30 8.80
CA ASP A 58 -27.14 12.95 9.79
C ASP A 58 -26.48 12.59 11.12
N ILE A 59 -26.49 13.53 12.06
CA ILE A 59 -25.86 13.39 13.38
C ILE A 59 -26.50 12.27 14.22
N GLU A 60 -27.79 11.99 14.04
CA GLU A 60 -28.43 10.90 14.80
C GLU A 60 -28.02 9.53 14.28
N LYS A 61 -27.90 9.37 12.96
CA LYS A 61 -27.33 8.13 12.37
C LYS A 61 -25.87 7.97 12.76
N ALA A 62 -25.07 9.02 12.70
CA ALA A 62 -23.68 9.03 13.11
C ALA A 62 -23.45 8.55 14.54
N LYS A 63 -24.31 8.97 15.47
CA LYS A 63 -24.20 8.65 16.90
C LYS A 63 -24.77 7.29 17.29
N ARG A 64 -25.53 6.61 16.43
CA ARG A 64 -26.14 5.30 16.77
C ARG A 64 -25.10 4.23 17.12
N PRO A 65 -24.07 3.97 16.30
CA PRO A 65 -23.05 2.97 16.63
C PRO A 65 -22.23 3.37 17.87
N ILE A 66 -21.93 4.67 18.06
CA ILE A 66 -21.24 5.17 19.26
C ILE A 66 -22.06 4.85 20.51
N LYS A 67 -23.34 5.27 20.54
CA LYS A 67 -24.26 4.99 21.66
C LYS A 67 -24.40 3.47 21.91
N PHE A 68 -24.40 2.64 20.87
CA PHE A 68 -24.47 1.21 21.01
C PHE A 68 -23.20 0.66 21.69
N ILE A 69 -22.02 1.04 21.22
CA ILE A 69 -20.74 0.58 21.76
C ILE A 69 -20.60 0.99 23.23
N GLU A 70 -20.81 2.28 23.54
CA GLU A 70 -20.63 2.80 24.89
C GLU A 70 -21.64 2.23 25.91
N ASN A 71 -22.89 1.98 25.50
CA ASN A 71 -23.93 1.47 26.39
C ASN A 71 -23.86 -0.06 26.59
N TYR A 72 -23.48 -0.80 25.55
CA TYR A 72 -23.65 -2.27 25.56
C TYR A 72 -22.34 -3.03 25.54
N CYS A 73 -21.27 -2.50 24.93
CA CYS A 73 -20.01 -3.23 24.83
C CYS A 73 -19.16 -3.05 26.09
N LYS A 74 -18.46 -4.13 26.48
CA LYS A 74 -17.58 -4.14 27.65
C LYS A 74 -16.17 -4.54 27.24
N HIS A 75 -15.17 -3.92 27.85
CA HIS A 75 -13.80 -4.33 27.65
C HIS A 75 -13.57 -5.81 27.99
N SER A 76 -12.88 -6.52 27.11
CA SER A 76 -12.65 -7.96 27.25
C SER A 76 -11.49 -8.29 28.19
N LYS A 77 -10.42 -7.47 28.21
CA LYS A 77 -9.13 -7.79 28.82
C LYS A 77 -8.51 -6.61 29.59
N GLY A 78 -7.47 -6.92 30.35
CA GLY A 78 -6.61 -5.94 31.02
C GLY A 78 -7.30 -5.20 32.18
N LYS A 79 -6.76 -4.02 32.52
CA LYS A 79 -7.22 -3.17 33.65
C LYS A 79 -8.66 -2.66 33.49
N TRP A 80 -9.19 -2.72 32.27
CA TRP A 80 -10.54 -2.26 31.92
C TRP A 80 -11.56 -3.39 31.83
N ALA A 81 -11.13 -4.66 31.99
CA ALA A 81 -12.00 -5.83 31.80
C ALA A 81 -13.34 -5.71 32.55
N GLY A 82 -14.46 -5.85 31.82
CA GLY A 82 -15.83 -5.76 32.35
C GLY A 82 -16.38 -4.33 32.49
N LYS A 83 -15.55 -3.29 32.35
CA LYS A 83 -16.02 -1.90 32.31
C LYS A 83 -16.63 -1.57 30.94
N SER A 84 -17.53 -0.59 30.91
CA SER A 84 -18.05 -0.04 29.64
C SER A 84 -16.92 0.53 28.80
N ILE A 85 -17.07 0.41 27.49
CA ILE A 85 -16.16 1.07 26.55
C ILE A 85 -16.55 2.56 26.51
N GLU A 86 -15.57 3.40 26.73
CA GLU A 86 -15.67 4.86 26.48
C GLU A 86 -14.79 5.16 25.27
N LEU A 87 -15.41 5.67 24.20
CA LEU A 87 -14.69 5.96 22.97
C LEU A 87 -13.99 7.32 23.06
N GLU A 88 -12.74 7.38 22.64
CA GLU A 88 -11.97 8.60 22.55
C GLU A 88 -12.51 9.51 21.43
N LEU A 89 -12.19 10.81 21.47
CA LEU A 89 -12.70 11.78 20.49
C LEU A 89 -12.39 11.38 19.04
N TRP A 90 -11.16 10.93 18.75
CA TRP A 90 -10.78 10.47 17.41
C TRP A 90 -11.56 9.23 16.95
N GLN A 91 -11.89 8.32 17.88
CA GLN A 91 -12.70 7.13 17.59
C GLN A 91 -14.16 7.51 17.30
N LYS A 92 -14.70 8.45 18.06
CA LYS A 92 -16.04 9.01 17.80
C LYS A 92 -16.08 9.71 16.45
N ALA A 93 -15.09 10.54 16.15
CA ALA A 93 -14.98 11.23 14.86
C ALA A 93 -14.87 10.22 13.70
N TYR A 94 -14.05 9.17 13.83
CA TYR A 94 -13.94 8.09 12.86
C TYR A 94 -15.29 7.39 12.60
N ILE A 95 -16.00 7.02 13.65
CA ILE A 95 -17.30 6.34 13.54
C ILE A 95 -18.36 7.31 12.96
N GLU A 96 -18.42 8.56 13.41
CA GLU A 96 -19.33 9.56 12.85
C GLU A 96 -19.07 9.78 11.36
N SER A 97 -17.80 9.79 10.94
CA SER A 97 -17.42 9.92 9.52
C SER A 97 -17.94 8.76 8.67
N ALA A 98 -17.83 7.52 9.17
CA ALA A 98 -18.25 6.34 8.45
C ALA A 98 -19.78 6.20 8.31
N PHE A 99 -20.53 6.65 9.33
CA PHE A 99 -21.98 6.39 9.43
C PHE A 99 -22.87 7.63 9.24
N GLY A 100 -22.31 8.83 9.36
CA GLY A 100 -23.09 10.07 9.38
C GLY A 100 -23.42 10.64 8.02
N PHE A 101 -22.62 10.39 7.00
CA PHE A 101 -22.89 10.88 5.65
C PHE A 101 -23.84 9.94 4.93
N VAL A 102 -25.01 10.46 4.56
CA VAL A 102 -26.08 9.69 3.95
C VAL A 102 -26.68 10.43 2.77
N ASP A 103 -27.19 9.69 1.82
CA ASP A 103 -27.98 10.20 0.71
C ASP A 103 -29.27 10.85 1.26
N GLU A 104 -29.59 12.07 0.81
CA GLU A 104 -30.69 12.88 1.35
C GLU A 104 -32.07 12.27 1.07
N GLU A 105 -32.21 11.55 -0.05
CA GLU A 105 -33.49 10.97 -0.47
C GLU A 105 -33.69 9.58 0.11
N THR A 106 -32.67 8.71 -0.02
CA THR A 106 -32.79 7.30 0.38
C THR A 106 -32.38 7.05 1.84
N GLY A 107 -31.56 7.95 2.38
CA GLY A 107 -30.94 7.80 3.71
C GLY A 107 -29.87 6.71 3.76
N LEU A 108 -29.43 6.15 2.62
CA LEU A 108 -28.36 5.15 2.55
C LEU A 108 -27.00 5.80 2.76
N ARG A 109 -26.04 5.02 3.31
CA ARG A 109 -24.69 5.52 3.59
C ARG A 109 -23.95 5.90 2.32
N LYS A 110 -23.17 7.00 2.40
CA LYS A 110 -22.24 7.45 1.36
C LYS A 110 -21.06 6.48 1.22
N TYR A 111 -20.39 6.18 2.35
CA TYR A 111 -19.18 5.36 2.34
C TYR A 111 -19.52 3.88 2.36
N LYS A 112 -18.94 3.14 1.42
CA LYS A 112 -19.02 1.68 1.30
C LYS A 112 -17.77 1.00 1.84
N LYS A 113 -16.60 1.65 1.70
CA LYS A 113 -15.32 1.18 2.21
C LYS A 113 -14.69 2.23 3.13
N VAL A 114 -14.22 1.79 4.28
CA VAL A 114 -13.58 2.64 5.29
C VAL A 114 -12.22 2.05 5.59
N ILE A 115 -11.16 2.79 5.27
CA ILE A 115 -9.78 2.35 5.43
C ILE A 115 -9.17 3.11 6.62
N LEU A 116 -8.70 2.37 7.62
CA LEU A 116 -8.05 2.89 8.81
C LEU A 116 -6.65 2.33 8.97
N PHE A 117 -5.65 3.12 8.60
CA PHE A 117 -4.26 2.80 8.87
C PHE A 117 -3.78 3.58 10.09
N VAL A 118 -3.52 2.86 11.17
CA VAL A 118 -3.10 3.44 12.46
C VAL A 118 -2.16 2.47 13.18
N ALA A 119 -1.17 3.00 13.89
CA ALA A 119 -0.16 2.21 14.58
C ALA A 119 -0.74 1.18 15.57
N LYS A 120 0.07 0.19 15.96
CA LYS A 120 -0.36 -0.86 16.91
C LYS A 120 -0.80 -0.29 18.26
N LYS A 121 -1.78 -0.97 18.88
CA LYS A 121 -2.32 -0.62 20.21
C LYS A 121 -3.13 0.68 20.28
N ASN A 122 -3.70 1.13 19.17
CA ASN A 122 -4.63 2.27 19.14
C ASN A 122 -6.11 1.87 19.20
N GLY A 123 -6.44 0.58 19.41
CA GLY A 123 -7.81 0.13 19.66
C GLY A 123 -8.59 -0.29 18.40
N LYS A 124 -7.92 -0.53 17.24
CA LYS A 124 -8.56 -1.00 15.99
C LYS A 124 -9.56 -2.14 16.25
N SER A 125 -9.05 -3.27 16.69
CA SER A 125 -9.87 -4.48 16.89
C SER A 125 -11.02 -4.27 17.88
N THR A 126 -10.89 -3.35 18.86
CA THR A 126 -11.96 -2.99 19.79
C THR A 126 -13.09 -2.25 19.08
N ILE A 127 -12.75 -1.27 18.21
CA ILE A 127 -13.73 -0.55 17.39
C ILE A 127 -14.43 -1.50 16.45
N ASP A 128 -13.69 -2.29 15.68
CA ASP A 128 -14.22 -3.24 14.71
C ASP A 128 -15.14 -4.27 15.35
N SER A 129 -14.76 -4.76 16.54
CA SER A 129 -15.59 -5.70 17.31
C SER A 129 -16.91 -5.08 17.75
N GLY A 130 -16.88 -3.84 18.21
CA GLY A 130 -18.07 -3.08 18.61
C GLY A 130 -18.97 -2.77 17.41
N LEU A 131 -18.39 -2.36 16.27
CA LEU A 131 -19.11 -2.13 15.02
C LEU A 131 -19.69 -3.42 14.45
N GLY A 132 -18.99 -4.57 14.56
CA GLY A 132 -19.51 -5.86 14.19
C GLY A 132 -20.74 -6.27 14.98
N LEU A 133 -20.74 -6.03 16.29
CA LEU A 133 -21.93 -6.27 17.14
C LEU A 133 -23.07 -5.29 16.83
N TYR A 134 -22.76 -4.04 16.49
CA TYR A 134 -23.74 -3.06 16.04
C TYR A 134 -24.40 -3.49 14.72
N GLY A 135 -23.62 -3.85 13.72
CA GLY A 135 -24.11 -4.34 12.42
C GLY A 135 -24.95 -5.61 12.56
N LEU A 136 -24.54 -6.52 13.47
CA LEU A 136 -25.29 -7.75 13.74
C LEU A 136 -26.69 -7.49 14.31
N MET A 137 -26.86 -6.45 15.15
CA MET A 137 -28.07 -6.29 15.95
C MET A 137 -28.93 -5.08 15.62
N LYS A 138 -28.31 -3.94 15.28
CA LYS A 138 -28.97 -2.62 15.34
C LYS A 138 -28.95 -1.80 14.06
N ASP A 139 -28.14 -2.16 13.09
CA ASP A 139 -28.02 -1.37 11.85
C ASP A 139 -29.20 -1.55 10.87
N GLY A 140 -30.06 -2.51 11.11
CA GLY A 140 -31.34 -2.62 10.42
C GLY A 140 -31.43 -3.77 9.43
N GLU A 141 -30.33 -4.33 8.98
CA GLU A 141 -30.28 -5.41 8.00
C GLU A 141 -30.87 -6.73 8.56
N GLY A 142 -31.72 -7.40 7.75
CA GLY A 142 -32.18 -8.75 8.01
C GLY A 142 -31.23 -9.77 7.41
N GLY A 143 -31.00 -10.91 8.13
CA GLY A 143 -30.04 -11.90 7.66
C GLY A 143 -28.63 -11.37 7.49
N ALA A 144 -28.19 -10.44 8.36
CA ALA A 144 -26.89 -9.82 8.25
C ALA A 144 -25.77 -10.86 8.42
N GLU A 145 -24.91 -10.98 7.40
CA GLU A 145 -23.68 -11.77 7.46
C GLU A 145 -22.50 -10.83 7.73
N ILE A 146 -21.87 -10.98 8.89
CA ILE A 146 -20.71 -10.19 9.30
C ILE A 146 -19.49 -11.08 9.34
N TYR A 147 -18.42 -10.65 8.71
CA TYR A 147 -17.18 -11.41 8.64
C TYR A 147 -15.99 -10.63 9.13
N SER A 148 -15.17 -11.24 9.97
CA SER A 148 -13.79 -10.80 10.16
C SER A 148 -12.88 -11.69 9.33
N ILE A 149 -12.07 -11.07 8.48
CA ILE A 149 -11.23 -11.77 7.51
C ILE A 149 -9.76 -11.44 7.73
N ALA A 150 -8.90 -12.44 7.53
CA ALA A 150 -7.46 -12.29 7.50
C ALA A 150 -6.81 -13.41 6.68
N ARG A 151 -5.53 -13.25 6.34
CA ARG A 151 -4.77 -14.29 5.64
C ARG A 151 -4.78 -15.63 6.40
N ILE A 152 -4.58 -15.57 7.72
CA ILE A 152 -4.45 -16.75 8.59
C ILE A 152 -5.66 -16.83 9.49
N LYS A 153 -6.23 -18.05 9.67
CA LYS A 153 -7.42 -18.30 10.46
C LYS A 153 -7.37 -17.74 11.89
N ASP A 154 -6.22 -17.81 12.52
CA ASP A 154 -6.09 -17.31 13.90
C ASP A 154 -6.06 -15.77 13.97
N GLN A 155 -5.59 -15.09 12.93
CA GLN A 155 -5.71 -13.64 12.81
C GLN A 155 -7.16 -13.23 12.53
N ALA A 156 -7.86 -13.92 11.62
CA ALA A 156 -9.28 -13.68 11.34
C ALA A 156 -10.15 -13.79 12.61
N LYS A 157 -9.77 -14.62 13.58
CA LYS A 157 -10.48 -14.76 14.86
C LYS A 157 -10.29 -13.57 15.82
N ILE A 158 -9.31 -12.69 15.62
CA ILE A 158 -8.98 -11.66 16.62
C ILE A 158 -10.16 -10.72 16.87
N VAL A 159 -10.71 -10.11 15.82
CA VAL A 159 -11.84 -9.19 15.90
C VAL A 159 -13.09 -9.93 16.39
N TRP A 160 -13.36 -11.10 15.83
CA TRP A 160 -14.50 -11.92 16.22
C TRP A 160 -14.44 -12.40 17.68
N LEU A 161 -13.28 -12.87 18.18
CA LEU A 161 -13.12 -13.29 19.57
C LEU A 161 -13.29 -12.12 20.54
N GLU A 162 -12.77 -10.94 20.17
CA GLU A 162 -12.96 -9.74 20.97
C GLU A 162 -14.45 -9.38 21.05
N ALA A 163 -15.17 -9.40 19.92
CA ALA A 163 -16.63 -9.20 19.86
C ALA A 163 -17.38 -10.23 20.73
N LYS A 164 -16.98 -11.51 20.64
CA LYS A 164 -17.54 -12.59 21.47
C LYS A 164 -17.34 -12.35 22.96
N HIS A 165 -16.14 -11.91 23.35
CA HIS A 165 -15.85 -11.57 24.74
C HIS A 165 -16.65 -10.33 25.21
N MET A 166 -16.78 -9.30 24.37
CA MET A 166 -17.62 -8.13 24.65
C MET A 166 -19.07 -8.55 24.88
N ALA A 167 -19.63 -9.37 23.99
CA ALA A 167 -21.00 -9.88 24.09
C ALA A 167 -21.23 -10.69 25.39
N ASN A 168 -20.32 -11.61 25.71
CA ASN A 168 -20.43 -12.46 26.88
C ASN A 168 -20.30 -11.70 28.20
N LYS A 169 -19.53 -10.61 28.24
CA LYS A 169 -19.37 -9.76 29.43
C LYS A 169 -20.45 -8.70 29.60
N SER A 170 -21.26 -8.48 28.58
CA SER A 170 -22.39 -7.56 28.63
C SER A 170 -23.65 -8.28 29.10
N PRO A 171 -24.26 -7.86 30.21
CA PRO A 171 -25.53 -8.46 30.69
C PRO A 171 -26.67 -8.36 29.68
N GLU A 172 -26.68 -7.29 28.87
CA GLU A 172 -27.72 -7.05 27.87
C GLU A 172 -27.49 -7.84 26.58
N LEU A 173 -26.24 -7.92 26.10
CA LEU A 173 -25.91 -8.64 24.87
C LEU A 173 -25.93 -10.14 25.07
N SER A 174 -25.46 -10.66 26.22
CA SER A 174 -25.43 -12.09 26.53
C SER A 174 -26.81 -12.74 26.61
N LYS A 175 -27.86 -11.95 26.90
CA LYS A 175 -29.24 -12.43 26.88
C LYS A 175 -29.85 -12.56 25.49
N ARG A 176 -29.26 -11.87 24.49
CA ARG A 176 -29.83 -11.73 23.15
C ARG A 176 -29.03 -12.43 22.08
N LEU A 177 -27.76 -12.66 22.34
CA LEU A 177 -26.82 -13.27 21.41
C LEU A 177 -26.46 -14.69 21.85
N ARG A 178 -26.51 -15.60 20.91
CA ARG A 178 -26.02 -16.97 21.09
C ARG A 178 -24.59 -17.04 20.57
N THR A 179 -23.62 -17.37 21.41
CA THR A 179 -22.22 -17.49 21.06
C THR A 179 -21.77 -18.93 21.00
N THR A 180 -21.08 -19.32 19.93
CA THR A 180 -20.54 -20.67 19.70
C THR A 180 -19.04 -20.65 19.49
N ILE A 181 -18.43 -21.76 19.11
CA ILE A 181 -17.02 -21.82 18.70
C ILE A 181 -16.78 -21.27 17.28
N SER A 182 -17.86 -21.17 16.47
CA SER A 182 -17.79 -20.79 15.04
C SER A 182 -18.46 -19.45 14.74
N GLY A 183 -19.29 -18.90 15.61
CA GLY A 183 -20.02 -17.68 15.33
C GLY A 183 -20.69 -17.04 16.54
N ILE A 184 -21.10 -15.80 16.37
CA ILE A 184 -22.03 -15.05 17.22
C ILE A 184 -23.31 -14.91 16.42
N TYR A 185 -24.43 -15.34 16.96
CA TYR A 185 -25.72 -15.37 16.26
C TYR A 185 -26.73 -14.44 16.94
N PHE A 186 -27.47 -13.73 16.12
CA PHE A 186 -28.64 -12.98 16.54
C PHE A 186 -29.88 -13.64 15.89
N ASP A 187 -30.36 -14.70 16.55
CA ASP A 187 -31.39 -15.59 16.01
C ASP A 187 -32.72 -14.88 15.66
N ASN A 188 -33.03 -13.74 16.28
CA ASN A 188 -34.24 -12.96 15.98
C ASN A 188 -34.23 -12.33 14.58
N LYS A 189 -33.06 -12.24 13.90
CA LYS A 189 -32.91 -11.68 12.57
C LYS A 189 -32.15 -12.61 11.62
N ASP A 190 -31.93 -13.85 11.99
CA ASP A 190 -31.13 -14.82 11.25
C ASP A 190 -29.71 -14.31 10.89
N ALA A 191 -29.15 -13.47 11.77
CA ALA A 191 -27.86 -12.78 11.52
C ALA A 191 -26.70 -13.50 12.22
N VAL A 192 -25.53 -13.45 11.57
CA VAL A 192 -24.29 -14.12 12.04
C VAL A 192 -23.06 -13.25 11.93
N PHE A 193 -22.19 -13.35 12.94
CA PHE A 193 -20.83 -12.81 12.88
C PHE A 193 -19.83 -13.95 13.07
N SER A 194 -18.98 -14.21 12.08
CA SER A 194 -18.01 -15.31 12.07
C SER A 194 -16.67 -14.94 11.44
N PRO A 195 -15.57 -15.61 11.80
CA PRO A 195 -14.27 -15.42 11.19
C PRO A 195 -14.13 -16.26 9.91
N LEU A 196 -13.49 -15.69 8.87
CA LEU A 196 -13.12 -16.39 7.64
C LEU A 196 -11.63 -16.18 7.33
N ALA A 197 -11.02 -17.17 6.69
CA ALA A 197 -9.64 -17.09 6.20
C ALA A 197 -9.57 -17.51 4.74
N SER A 198 -8.50 -17.10 4.04
CA SER A 198 -8.28 -17.40 2.62
C SER A 198 -8.22 -18.90 2.29
N GLU A 199 -7.88 -19.74 3.27
CA GLU A 199 -7.84 -21.21 3.12
C GLU A 199 -9.24 -21.88 3.13
N THR A 200 -10.31 -21.11 3.24
CA THR A 200 -11.67 -21.64 3.35
C THR A 200 -12.20 -21.99 1.95
N ASN A 201 -12.40 -23.27 1.66
CA ASN A 201 -12.80 -23.82 0.35
C ASN A 201 -14.20 -23.40 -0.16
N SER A 202 -14.92 -22.48 0.48
CA SER A 202 -16.26 -22.03 0.07
C SER A 202 -16.48 -20.57 0.39
N LEU A 203 -15.69 -19.70 -0.24
CA LEU A 203 -15.87 -18.25 -0.12
C LEU A 203 -16.95 -17.76 -1.08
N ASP A 204 -17.10 -18.44 -2.23
CA ASP A 204 -18.17 -18.16 -3.18
C ASP A 204 -19.55 -18.42 -2.59
N GLY A 205 -20.50 -17.53 -2.86
CA GLY A 205 -21.88 -17.62 -2.36
C GLY A 205 -22.10 -17.00 -0.98
N LYS A 206 -21.11 -16.29 -0.40
CA LYS A 206 -21.33 -15.42 0.76
C LYS A 206 -22.01 -14.14 0.34
N ASN A 207 -22.83 -13.59 1.24
CA ASN A 207 -23.52 -12.32 1.04
C ASN A 207 -23.23 -11.38 2.22
N PRO A 208 -21.98 -10.86 2.29
CA PRO A 208 -21.53 -10.07 3.43
C PRO A 208 -22.31 -8.76 3.55
N TYR A 209 -22.65 -8.40 4.78
CA TYR A 209 -23.17 -7.09 5.12
C TYR A 209 -22.05 -6.19 5.69
N TYR A 210 -21.25 -6.72 6.63
CA TYR A 210 -20.03 -6.08 7.10
C TYR A 210 -18.85 -7.02 6.93
N VAL A 211 -17.74 -6.48 6.46
CA VAL A 211 -16.44 -7.17 6.41
C VAL A 211 -15.41 -6.35 7.18
N PHE A 212 -14.67 -7.02 8.06
CA PHE A 212 -13.53 -6.47 8.77
C PHE A 212 -12.27 -7.17 8.31
N ALA A 213 -11.49 -6.52 7.45
CA ALA A 213 -10.18 -6.98 6.99
C ALA A 213 -9.09 -6.42 7.89
N ASP A 214 -8.47 -7.28 8.71
CA ASP A 214 -7.44 -6.84 9.67
C ASP A 214 -6.04 -7.22 9.21
N GLU A 215 -5.06 -6.38 9.59
CA GLU A 215 -3.62 -6.54 9.32
C GLU A 215 -3.31 -6.75 7.82
N VAL A 216 -3.91 -5.94 6.94
CA VAL A 216 -3.79 -6.02 5.47
C VAL A 216 -2.34 -5.94 4.98
N TRP A 217 -1.43 -5.35 5.76
CA TRP A 217 0.00 -5.34 5.45
C TRP A 217 0.61 -6.74 5.26
N ALA A 218 -0.01 -7.78 5.85
CA ALA A 218 0.46 -9.16 5.76
C ALA A 218 -0.15 -9.94 4.57
N TRP A 219 -1.06 -9.31 3.79
CA TRP A 219 -1.76 -9.95 2.69
C TRP A 219 -0.90 -9.91 1.43
N GLU A 220 -0.90 -11.01 0.71
CA GLU A 220 -0.06 -11.17 -0.45
C GLU A 220 -0.78 -10.91 -1.77
N ASP A 221 -2.11 -11.11 -1.80
CA ASP A 221 -2.97 -10.91 -2.97
C ASP A 221 -4.34 -10.33 -2.58
N MET A 222 -5.04 -9.77 -3.55
CA MET A 222 -6.36 -9.15 -3.39
C MET A 222 -7.51 -10.17 -3.35
N GLY A 223 -7.29 -11.44 -3.70
CA GLY A 223 -8.35 -12.39 -4.01
C GLY A 223 -9.44 -12.51 -2.94
N LEU A 224 -9.08 -12.57 -1.64
CA LEU A 224 -10.08 -12.61 -0.57
C LEU A 224 -10.83 -11.27 -0.41
N LEU A 225 -10.16 -10.14 -0.60
CA LEU A 225 -10.80 -8.82 -0.57
C LEU A 225 -11.82 -8.70 -1.69
N ASP A 226 -11.42 -9.00 -2.92
CA ASP A 226 -12.26 -8.91 -4.12
C ASP A 226 -13.50 -9.81 -4.00
N ILE A 227 -13.34 -11.07 -3.58
CA ILE A 227 -14.47 -12.00 -3.37
C ILE A 227 -15.46 -11.45 -2.34
N MET A 228 -14.97 -10.85 -1.24
CA MET A 228 -15.84 -10.29 -0.22
C MET A 228 -16.53 -9.00 -0.67
N GLU A 229 -15.84 -8.13 -1.38
CA GLU A 229 -16.42 -6.91 -1.96
C GLU A 229 -17.48 -7.24 -3.02
N ASP A 230 -17.21 -8.19 -3.92
CA ASP A 230 -18.17 -8.67 -4.92
C ASP A 230 -19.41 -9.30 -4.28
N GLY A 231 -19.21 -10.09 -3.22
CA GLY A 231 -20.30 -10.71 -2.45
C GLY A 231 -21.25 -9.70 -1.80
N MET A 232 -20.81 -8.46 -1.57
CA MET A 232 -21.62 -7.39 -1.00
C MET A 232 -22.60 -6.75 -2.00
N SER A 233 -22.47 -7.04 -3.28
CA SER A 233 -23.18 -6.35 -4.37
C SER A 233 -24.71 -6.38 -4.28
N SER A 234 -25.29 -7.37 -3.58
CA SER A 234 -26.73 -7.52 -3.38
C SER A 234 -27.28 -6.77 -2.16
N ARG A 235 -26.42 -6.18 -1.33
CA ARG A 235 -26.81 -5.42 -0.14
C ARG A 235 -26.99 -3.94 -0.48
N GLU A 236 -27.97 -3.27 0.13
CA GLU A 236 -28.21 -1.84 -0.14
C GLU A 236 -27.14 -0.93 0.46
N GLN A 237 -26.69 -1.20 1.68
CA GLN A 237 -25.71 -0.38 2.39
C GLN A 237 -24.64 -1.20 3.12
N PRO A 238 -23.91 -2.05 2.40
CA PRO A 238 -22.85 -2.84 3.00
C PRO A 238 -21.69 -1.96 3.44
N MET A 239 -20.85 -2.45 4.36
CA MET A 239 -19.66 -1.72 4.84
C MET A 239 -18.45 -2.64 4.85
N PHE A 240 -17.39 -2.21 4.17
CA PHE A 240 -16.09 -2.87 4.19
C PHE A 240 -15.13 -2.04 5.05
N PHE A 241 -14.67 -2.60 6.17
CA PHE A 241 -13.70 -1.98 7.05
C PHE A 241 -12.35 -2.64 6.86
N GLU A 242 -11.38 -1.85 6.42
CA GLU A 242 -10.02 -2.29 6.23
C GLU A 242 -9.12 -1.64 7.27
N THR A 243 -8.49 -2.46 8.10
CA THR A 243 -7.63 -1.96 9.17
C THR A 243 -6.24 -2.55 9.08
N SER A 244 -5.22 -1.70 9.25
CA SER A 244 -3.83 -2.15 9.20
C SER A 244 -2.88 -1.25 9.98
N THR A 245 -1.72 -1.80 10.28
CA THR A 245 -0.50 -1.04 10.51
C THR A 245 0.36 -1.10 9.26
N MET A 246 1.38 -0.25 9.19
CA MET A 246 2.44 -0.39 8.20
C MET A 246 3.25 -1.67 8.46
N GLY A 247 3.51 -2.42 7.41
CA GLY A 247 4.43 -3.55 7.43
C GLY A 247 5.71 -3.28 6.64
N THR A 248 6.58 -4.27 6.57
CA THR A 248 7.82 -4.23 5.78
C THR A 248 7.70 -4.89 4.41
N ILE A 249 6.56 -5.52 4.12
CA ILE A 249 6.29 -6.13 2.81
C ILE A 249 5.90 -5.00 1.85
N ARG A 250 6.59 -4.93 0.70
CA ARG A 250 6.37 -3.89 -0.33
C ARG A 250 5.80 -4.50 -1.62
N GLY A 251 5.10 -3.67 -2.42
CA GLY A 251 4.55 -4.07 -3.72
C GLY A 251 3.40 -5.08 -3.64
N LYS A 252 2.70 -5.19 -2.50
CA LYS A 252 1.57 -6.08 -2.26
C LYS A 252 0.28 -5.28 -1.99
N VAL A 253 -0.74 -5.96 -1.51
CA VAL A 253 -2.10 -5.42 -1.25
C VAL A 253 -2.06 -4.09 -0.51
N PHE A 254 -1.33 -4.04 0.61
CA PHE A 254 -1.26 -2.84 1.43
C PHE A 254 -0.74 -1.62 0.68
N ASP A 255 0.30 -1.76 -0.13
CA ASP A 255 0.86 -0.62 -0.88
C ASP A 255 -0.13 -0.11 -1.92
N ASN A 256 -0.89 -1.00 -2.61
CA ASN A 256 -1.92 -0.61 -3.56
C ASN A 256 -3.05 0.18 -2.88
N GLU A 257 -3.59 -0.33 -1.75
CA GLU A 257 -4.64 0.35 -0.97
C GLU A 257 -4.16 1.68 -0.41
N TYR A 258 -2.93 1.71 0.10
CA TYR A 258 -2.33 2.93 0.63
C TYR A 258 -2.14 4.00 -0.46
N GLU A 259 -1.60 3.64 -1.63
CA GLU A 259 -1.41 4.57 -2.76
C GLU A 259 -2.75 5.06 -3.31
N TYR A 260 -3.78 4.20 -3.33
CA TYR A 260 -5.13 4.61 -3.71
C TYR A 260 -5.70 5.64 -2.73
N CYS A 261 -5.55 5.40 -1.43
CA CYS A 261 -5.92 6.37 -0.38
C CYS A 261 -5.18 7.70 -0.53
N GLU A 262 -3.87 7.67 -0.81
CA GLU A 262 -3.09 8.90 -1.04
C GLU A 262 -3.62 9.69 -2.24
N LYS A 263 -3.99 9.03 -3.33
CA LYS A 263 -4.60 9.70 -4.50
C LYS A 263 -5.94 10.36 -4.15
N ILE A 264 -6.78 9.71 -3.34
CA ILE A 264 -8.03 10.31 -2.86
C ILE A 264 -7.74 11.55 -2.00
N ILE A 265 -6.79 11.46 -1.07
CA ILE A 265 -6.41 12.59 -0.21
C ILE A 265 -5.80 13.74 -1.02
N LYS A 266 -4.96 13.45 -2.02
CA LYS A 266 -4.47 14.45 -2.99
C LYS A 266 -5.63 15.13 -3.73
N GLY A 267 -6.69 14.38 -4.08
CA GLY A 267 -7.92 14.91 -4.66
C GLY A 267 -8.64 15.89 -3.73
N TYR A 268 -8.70 15.60 -2.43
CA TYR A 268 -9.28 16.52 -1.44
C TYR A 268 -8.52 17.85 -1.35
N LEU A 269 -7.21 17.82 -1.60
CA LEU A 269 -6.33 18.99 -1.60
C LEU A 269 -6.25 19.69 -2.97
N GLY A 270 -6.90 19.18 -4.01
CA GLY A 270 -6.80 19.70 -5.38
C GLY A 270 -5.40 19.57 -5.98
N GLN A 271 -4.61 18.62 -5.53
CA GLN A 271 -3.23 18.38 -6.00
C GLN A 271 -3.21 17.53 -7.27
N GLU A 272 -2.16 17.69 -8.07
CA GLU A 272 -1.93 16.89 -9.29
C GLU A 272 -1.84 15.39 -8.96
N GLY A 273 -2.43 14.55 -9.82
CA GLY A 273 -2.54 13.11 -9.60
C GLY A 273 -3.58 12.70 -8.55
N GLY A 274 -4.32 13.65 -7.98
CA GLY A 274 -5.45 13.38 -7.11
C GLY A 274 -6.66 12.84 -7.87
N ILE A 275 -7.43 11.96 -7.22
CA ILE A 275 -8.67 11.37 -7.77
C ILE A 275 -9.86 11.69 -6.87
N VAL A 276 -11.04 11.56 -7.42
CA VAL A 276 -12.30 11.68 -6.67
C VAL A 276 -12.93 10.30 -6.55
N ASP A 277 -12.97 9.77 -5.34
CA ASP A 277 -13.77 8.61 -4.97
C ASP A 277 -14.54 8.92 -3.68
N GLU A 278 -15.84 9.15 -3.84
CA GLU A 278 -16.72 9.55 -2.74
C GLU A 278 -17.29 8.35 -1.97
N THR A 279 -16.94 7.11 -2.36
CA THR A 279 -17.40 5.87 -1.72
C THR A 279 -16.42 5.30 -0.70
N ILE A 280 -15.17 5.78 -0.72
CA ILE A 280 -14.10 5.35 0.17
C ILE A 280 -13.74 6.47 1.15
N LEU A 281 -13.62 6.12 2.43
CA LEU A 281 -13.14 7.00 3.50
C LEU A 281 -11.71 6.62 3.89
N PRO A 282 -10.68 7.37 3.48
CA PRO A 282 -9.28 7.08 3.78
C PRO A 282 -8.82 7.78 5.06
N ILE A 283 -8.54 7.02 6.12
CA ILE A 283 -8.06 7.53 7.42
C ILE A 283 -6.66 6.97 7.68
N ILE A 284 -5.62 7.82 7.55
CA ILE A 284 -4.22 7.40 7.68
C ILE A 284 -3.51 8.18 8.79
N TYR A 285 -3.20 7.49 9.88
CA TYR A 285 -2.40 8.00 11.02
C TYR A 285 -0.96 7.55 10.86
N GLU A 286 -0.04 8.47 10.58
CA GLU A 286 1.39 8.22 10.39
C GLU A 286 2.22 9.46 10.74
N LEU A 287 3.54 9.36 10.82
CA LEU A 287 4.39 10.55 10.83
C LEU A 287 4.42 11.20 9.44
N ASP A 288 4.55 12.52 9.38
CA ASP A 288 4.69 13.25 8.11
C ASP A 288 6.11 13.15 7.53
N SER A 289 7.11 12.95 8.37
CA SER A 289 8.52 12.75 8.01
C SER A 289 9.15 11.74 8.96
N ILE A 290 10.12 10.98 8.44
CA ILE A 290 10.92 10.06 9.25
C ILE A 290 11.67 10.80 10.36
N ASP A 291 12.08 12.04 10.16
CA ASP A 291 12.84 12.83 11.14
C ASP A 291 12.06 13.10 12.43
N GLU A 292 10.73 12.98 12.39
CA GLU A 292 9.84 13.22 13.53
C GLU A 292 9.85 12.09 14.58
N TRP A 293 10.48 10.93 14.27
CA TRP A 293 10.40 9.76 15.15
C TRP A 293 11.00 9.99 16.56
N GLN A 294 11.86 11.00 16.74
CA GLN A 294 12.43 11.37 18.03
C GLN A 294 11.69 12.51 18.76
N ASP A 295 10.76 13.20 18.08
CA ASP A 295 9.93 14.24 18.71
C ASP A 295 8.67 13.63 19.34
N GLU A 296 8.61 13.62 20.68
CA GLU A 296 7.52 13.01 21.44
C GLU A 296 6.15 13.59 21.11
N GLU A 297 6.07 14.89 20.80
CA GLU A 297 4.79 15.51 20.40
C GLU A 297 4.30 15.03 19.04
N CYS A 298 5.20 14.66 18.13
CA CYS A 298 4.85 14.11 16.82
C CYS A 298 4.36 12.65 16.88
N TRP A 299 4.64 11.90 17.95
CA TRP A 299 4.21 10.51 18.07
C TRP A 299 2.70 10.33 18.02
N TYR A 300 1.94 11.35 18.43
CA TYR A 300 0.47 11.36 18.35
C TYR A 300 -0.06 11.34 16.92
N LYS A 301 0.73 11.77 15.91
CA LYS A 301 0.35 11.69 14.49
C LYS A 301 0.03 10.27 14.04
N ALA A 302 0.79 9.28 14.54
CA ALA A 302 0.57 7.86 14.27
C ALA A 302 -0.19 7.14 15.39
N ASN A 303 -0.26 7.75 16.60
CA ASN A 303 -0.82 7.13 17.79
C ASN A 303 -1.85 8.06 18.47
N PRO A 304 -3.03 8.25 17.90
CA PRO A 304 -4.04 9.13 18.50
C PRO A 304 -4.52 8.65 19.88
N ASN A 305 -4.25 7.39 20.24
CA ASN A 305 -4.59 6.78 21.54
C ASN A 305 -3.37 6.64 22.49
N LEU A 306 -2.28 7.39 22.21
CA LEU A 306 -1.12 7.44 23.07
C LEU A 306 -1.52 7.98 24.46
N THR A 307 -0.97 7.43 25.53
CA THR A 307 -1.31 7.64 26.94
C THR A 307 -2.61 6.96 27.42
N ILE A 308 -3.49 6.59 26.53
CA ILE A 308 -4.77 5.90 26.86
C ILE A 308 -4.57 4.38 26.82
N SER A 309 -4.44 3.82 25.61
CA SER A 309 -4.23 2.38 25.39
C SER A 309 -2.76 2.00 25.18
N LYS A 310 -1.90 2.97 24.90
CA LYS A 310 -0.47 2.80 24.68
C LYS A 310 0.32 3.68 25.65
N SER A 311 1.20 3.06 26.44
CA SER A 311 2.00 3.78 27.45
C SER A 311 3.06 4.67 26.79
N LEU A 312 3.18 5.91 27.29
CA LEU A 312 4.20 6.84 26.84
C LEU A 312 5.61 6.36 27.22
N ASP A 313 5.78 5.84 28.45
CA ASP A 313 7.07 5.32 28.90
C ASP A 313 7.52 4.13 28.06
N TYR A 314 6.58 3.24 27.69
CA TYR A 314 6.88 2.14 26.77
C TYR A 314 7.33 2.64 25.39
N MET A 315 6.76 3.73 24.90
CA MET A 315 7.21 4.35 23.65
C MET A 315 8.59 4.98 23.77
N ARG A 316 8.86 5.67 24.88
CA ARG A 316 10.19 6.24 25.17
C ARG A 316 11.27 5.16 25.20
N ASP A 317 11.00 4.03 25.86
CA ASP A 317 11.92 2.88 25.91
C ASP A 317 12.21 2.32 24.51
N LYS A 318 11.18 2.18 23.67
CA LYS A 318 11.34 1.74 22.29
C LYS A 318 12.18 2.71 21.46
N VAL A 319 11.91 4.00 21.55
CA VAL A 319 12.66 5.06 20.87
C VAL A 319 14.12 5.05 21.32
N ASN A 320 14.37 4.96 22.62
CA ASN A 320 15.74 4.90 23.14
C ASN A 320 16.50 3.65 22.65
N LYS A 321 15.85 2.51 22.57
CA LYS A 321 16.43 1.29 22.00
C LYS A 321 16.74 1.45 20.51
N ALA A 322 15.86 2.12 19.77
CA ALA A 322 15.99 2.30 18.33
C ALA A 322 17.15 3.24 17.94
N LYS A 323 17.54 4.20 18.81
CA LYS A 323 18.65 5.14 18.57
C LYS A 323 19.98 4.45 18.24
N ASN A 324 20.21 3.25 18.77
CA ASN A 324 21.46 2.50 18.61
C ASN A 324 21.24 1.11 18.00
N ASN A 325 20.05 0.83 17.43
CA ASN A 325 19.72 -0.47 16.88
C ASN A 325 18.87 -0.31 15.61
N PRO A 326 19.46 -0.44 14.40
CA PRO A 326 18.75 -0.27 13.12
C PRO A 326 17.53 -1.19 12.96
N ILE A 327 17.63 -2.46 13.41
CA ILE A 327 16.51 -3.41 13.36
C ILE A 327 15.34 -2.94 14.23
N ALA A 328 15.66 -2.44 15.43
CA ALA A 328 14.66 -1.88 16.32
C ALA A 328 14.02 -0.61 15.75
N LEU A 329 14.81 0.22 15.03
CA LEU A 329 14.32 1.43 14.36
C LEU A 329 13.33 1.08 13.25
N THR A 330 13.67 0.18 12.33
CA THR A 330 12.76 -0.27 11.26
C THR A 330 11.43 -0.78 11.83
N ASN A 331 11.48 -1.63 12.87
CA ASN A 331 10.28 -2.13 13.53
C ASN A 331 9.45 -1.03 14.21
N LEU A 332 10.11 -0.05 14.82
CA LEU A 332 9.47 1.11 15.45
C LEU A 332 8.77 1.97 14.39
N LEU A 333 9.48 2.31 13.32
CA LEU A 333 8.95 3.12 12.22
C LEU A 333 7.71 2.47 11.58
N CYS A 334 7.77 1.18 11.25
CA CYS A 334 6.63 0.48 10.66
C CYS A 334 5.45 0.32 11.62
N LYS A 335 5.69 -0.25 12.79
CA LYS A 335 4.61 -0.76 13.65
C LYS A 335 4.07 0.27 14.63
N ASP A 336 4.89 1.24 15.00
CA ASP A 336 4.55 2.24 16.02
C ASP A 336 4.37 3.65 15.43
N PHE A 337 4.92 3.92 14.24
CA PHE A 337 4.81 5.22 13.58
C PHE A 337 4.19 5.18 12.19
N ASN A 338 3.85 4.00 11.68
CA ASN A 338 3.24 3.81 10.36
C ASN A 338 4.06 4.43 9.21
N VAL A 339 5.39 4.44 9.31
CA VAL A 339 6.27 4.88 8.23
C VAL A 339 6.68 3.69 7.39
N ARG A 340 6.48 3.77 6.07
CA ARG A 340 6.86 2.69 5.15
C ARG A 340 8.36 2.42 5.21
N GLN A 341 8.73 1.16 5.36
CA GLN A 341 10.12 0.70 5.39
C GLN A 341 10.28 -0.54 4.50
N THR A 342 11.49 -0.79 4.02
CA THR A 342 11.89 -2.07 3.41
C THR A 342 12.27 -3.09 4.49
N SER A 343 12.58 -4.33 4.09
CA SER A 343 13.09 -5.32 5.05
C SER A 343 14.41 -4.85 5.67
N ASN A 344 14.76 -5.38 6.84
CA ASN A 344 16.02 -5.03 7.52
C ASN A 344 17.28 -5.49 6.77
N GLU A 345 17.11 -6.40 5.81
CA GLU A 345 18.17 -7.01 5.03
C GLU A 345 18.27 -6.39 3.61
N ALA A 346 17.33 -5.48 3.27
CA ALA A 346 17.39 -4.75 2.01
C ALA A 346 18.57 -3.77 1.98
N TRP A 347 19.18 -3.65 0.80
CA TRP A 347 20.28 -2.71 0.56
C TRP A 347 19.89 -1.24 0.75
N LEU A 348 18.66 -0.90 0.37
CA LEU A 348 18.12 0.45 0.37
C LEU A 348 16.89 0.54 1.27
N THR A 349 16.73 1.65 1.97
CA THR A 349 15.49 1.96 2.68
C THR A 349 14.41 2.38 1.68
N TYR A 350 13.14 2.29 2.11
CA TYR A 350 12.04 2.75 1.26
C TYR A 350 12.18 4.22 0.86
N GLU A 351 12.63 5.08 1.77
CA GLU A 351 12.83 6.51 1.53
C GLU A 351 13.94 6.79 0.50
N GLU A 352 15.03 6.03 0.56
CA GLU A 352 16.11 6.10 -0.44
C GLU A 352 15.61 5.71 -1.84
N ILE A 353 14.77 4.68 -1.93
CA ILE A 353 14.21 4.19 -3.19
C ILE A 353 13.14 5.15 -3.72
N ASN A 354 12.23 5.63 -2.86
CA ASN A 354 11.02 6.31 -3.30
C ASN A 354 11.33 7.66 -3.97
N ASN A 355 11.14 7.72 -5.28
CA ASN A 355 11.09 8.95 -6.06
C ASN A 355 9.78 8.95 -6.87
N GLU A 356 8.90 9.90 -6.59
CA GLU A 356 7.59 10.05 -7.25
C GLU A 356 7.64 10.97 -8.47
N GLU A 357 8.80 11.55 -8.75
CA GLU A 357 8.97 12.40 -9.92
C GLU A 357 8.74 11.60 -11.21
N THR A 358 8.03 12.23 -12.12
CA THR A 358 7.80 11.73 -13.47
C THR A 358 8.51 12.63 -14.48
N TYR A 359 8.68 12.15 -15.69
CA TYR A 359 9.17 12.92 -16.82
C TYR A 359 8.38 12.58 -18.07
N SER A 360 8.32 13.53 -19.01
CA SER A 360 7.76 13.25 -20.33
C SER A 360 8.79 12.57 -21.22
N ASP A 361 8.34 11.74 -22.15
CA ASP A 361 9.23 11.09 -23.12
C ASP A 361 10.07 12.09 -23.94
N ASP A 362 9.60 13.34 -24.11
CA ASP A 362 10.32 14.38 -24.82
C ASP A 362 11.57 14.88 -24.05
N GLU A 363 11.59 14.75 -22.73
CA GLU A 363 12.78 15.06 -21.94
C GLU A 363 13.95 14.10 -22.22
N PHE A 364 13.63 12.89 -22.67
CA PHE A 364 14.58 11.85 -23.03
C PHE A 364 15.05 11.93 -24.49
N ARG A 365 14.42 12.80 -25.31
CA ARG A 365 14.72 12.92 -26.75
C ARG A 365 16.12 13.52 -27.00
N ASP A 366 16.80 13.00 -28.04
CA ASP A 366 18.13 13.41 -28.51
C ASP A 366 19.23 13.34 -27.43
N CYS A 367 19.10 12.39 -26.50
CA CYS A 367 20.09 12.15 -25.46
C CYS A 367 21.13 11.10 -25.91
N TYR A 368 22.37 11.27 -25.46
CA TYR A 368 23.32 10.16 -25.41
C TYR A 368 22.92 9.23 -24.26
N VAL A 369 22.89 7.92 -24.54
CA VAL A 369 22.38 6.97 -23.56
C VAL A 369 23.29 5.76 -23.41
N ILE A 370 23.18 5.15 -22.24
CA ILE A 370 23.83 3.88 -21.88
C ILE A 370 22.72 2.86 -21.65
N GLY A 371 22.85 1.68 -22.22
CA GLY A 371 21.98 0.55 -21.98
C GLY A 371 22.48 -0.35 -20.85
N GLY A 372 21.58 -1.07 -20.22
CA GLY A 372 21.86 -2.19 -19.31
C GLY A 372 20.83 -3.29 -19.51
N CYS A 373 21.23 -4.54 -19.36
CA CYS A 373 20.30 -5.64 -19.58
C CYS A 373 20.58 -6.82 -18.66
N ASP A 374 19.55 -7.30 -17.99
CA ASP A 374 19.54 -8.55 -17.22
C ASP A 374 18.61 -9.55 -17.92
N LEU A 375 19.21 -10.59 -18.52
CA LEU A 375 18.52 -11.58 -19.35
C LEU A 375 18.19 -12.84 -18.57
N SER A 376 16.93 -13.14 -18.43
CA SER A 376 16.42 -14.42 -17.91
C SER A 376 15.62 -15.16 -18.97
N SER A 377 15.79 -16.47 -19.08
CA SER A 377 15.09 -17.26 -20.12
C SER A 377 13.72 -17.78 -19.69
N THR A 378 13.46 -18.05 -18.40
CA THR A 378 12.26 -18.82 -18.01
C THR A 378 11.56 -18.35 -16.73
N LEU A 379 12.27 -18.21 -15.62
CA LEU A 379 11.64 -18.05 -14.29
C LEU A 379 11.71 -16.64 -13.72
N ASP A 380 12.81 -15.93 -13.94
CA ASP A 380 12.98 -14.54 -13.50
C ASP A 380 12.49 -13.56 -14.59
N LEU A 381 12.35 -12.29 -14.26
CA LEU A 381 12.05 -11.26 -15.26
C LEU A 381 13.28 -11.03 -16.14
N THR A 382 13.05 -10.73 -17.41
CA THR A 382 14.06 -10.07 -18.23
C THR A 382 13.84 -8.58 -18.15
N CYS A 383 14.90 -7.80 -17.97
CA CYS A 383 14.82 -6.35 -17.92
C CYS A 383 15.86 -5.69 -18.82
N ALA A 384 15.42 -4.67 -19.56
CA ALA A 384 16.30 -3.76 -20.28
C ALA A 384 16.13 -2.33 -19.74
N THR A 385 17.26 -1.66 -19.60
CA THR A 385 17.37 -0.29 -19.09
C THR A 385 18.01 0.61 -20.15
N VAL A 386 17.48 1.82 -20.30
CA VAL A 386 18.14 2.93 -20.98
C VAL A 386 18.32 4.06 -19.99
N LEU A 387 19.56 4.55 -19.85
CA LEU A 387 19.97 5.59 -18.92
C LEU A 387 20.57 6.75 -19.68
N GLY A 388 20.06 7.97 -19.47
CA GLY A 388 20.57 9.20 -20.05
C GLY A 388 20.74 10.29 -19.01
N ILE A 389 21.62 11.25 -19.25
CA ILE A 389 21.83 12.41 -18.38
C ILE A 389 21.52 13.69 -19.14
N LYS A 390 20.68 14.52 -18.54
CA LYS A 390 20.35 15.85 -19.06
C LYS A 390 20.21 16.82 -17.89
N ASN A 391 20.85 17.99 -17.99
CA ASN A 391 20.80 19.02 -16.94
C ASN A 391 21.20 18.49 -15.54
N GLU A 392 22.28 17.72 -15.46
CA GLU A 392 22.79 17.10 -14.22
C GLU A 392 21.83 16.09 -13.57
N LYS A 393 20.69 15.77 -14.17
CA LYS A 393 19.73 14.76 -13.73
C LYS A 393 19.82 13.52 -14.59
N MET A 394 19.82 12.38 -13.96
CA MET A 394 19.84 11.07 -14.61
C MET A 394 18.41 10.58 -14.83
N PHE A 395 18.08 10.19 -16.05
CA PHE A 395 16.78 9.64 -16.43
C PHE A 395 16.93 8.17 -16.77
N VAL A 396 16.00 7.36 -16.26
CA VAL A 396 16.01 5.91 -16.45
C VAL A 396 14.68 5.46 -17.03
N LYS A 397 14.73 4.74 -18.15
CA LYS A 397 13.58 4.08 -18.76
C LYS A 397 13.84 2.58 -18.80
N GLN A 398 12.84 1.80 -18.40
CA GLN A 398 12.96 0.34 -18.37
C GLN A 398 11.78 -0.33 -19.02
N MET A 399 12.01 -1.53 -19.55
CA MET A 399 11.00 -2.45 -20.00
C MET A 399 11.31 -3.85 -19.46
N TYR A 400 10.25 -4.57 -19.17
CA TYR A 400 10.31 -5.90 -18.59
C TYR A 400 9.62 -6.92 -19.48
N TRP A 401 10.09 -8.17 -19.46
CA TRP A 401 9.48 -9.27 -20.19
C TRP A 401 9.29 -10.50 -19.32
N ILE A 402 8.23 -11.24 -19.64
CA ILE A 402 7.89 -12.52 -19.07
C ILE A 402 7.34 -13.41 -20.21
N PRO A 403 7.59 -14.75 -20.21
CA PRO A 403 6.96 -15.62 -21.19
C PRO A 403 5.43 -15.58 -21.02
N GLU A 404 4.68 -15.47 -22.13
CA GLU A 404 3.23 -15.34 -22.12
C GLU A 404 2.54 -16.51 -21.42
N GLN A 405 3.02 -17.74 -21.64
CA GLN A 405 2.46 -18.94 -21.01
C GLN A 405 2.55 -18.95 -19.49
N TYR A 406 3.41 -18.12 -18.89
CA TYR A 406 3.59 -18.08 -17.45
C TYR A 406 2.98 -16.86 -16.77
N LEU A 407 2.41 -15.92 -17.53
CA LEU A 407 1.90 -14.66 -16.97
C LEU A 407 0.87 -14.94 -15.86
N ASP A 408 -0.23 -15.62 -16.17
CA ASP A 408 -1.31 -15.88 -15.20
C ASP A 408 -0.84 -16.75 -14.04
N ARG A 409 -0.05 -17.77 -14.34
CA ARG A 409 0.54 -18.63 -13.31
C ARG A 409 1.43 -17.85 -12.36
N LYS A 410 2.27 -16.94 -12.86
CA LYS A 410 3.17 -16.13 -12.04
C LYS A 410 2.45 -15.06 -11.24
N VAL A 411 1.35 -14.49 -11.75
CA VAL A 411 0.47 -13.62 -10.95
C VAL A 411 0.02 -14.37 -9.69
N ILE A 412 -0.34 -15.64 -9.82
CA ILE A 412 -0.80 -16.49 -8.70
C ILE A 412 0.37 -16.93 -7.80
N GLU A 413 1.48 -17.41 -8.38
CA GLU A 413 2.62 -17.96 -7.63
C GLU A 413 3.44 -16.88 -6.91
N ASP A 414 3.82 -15.82 -7.63
CA ASP A 414 4.62 -14.72 -7.08
C ASP A 414 3.74 -13.72 -6.31
N LYS A 415 2.40 -13.76 -6.55
CA LYS A 415 1.40 -12.82 -6.00
C LYS A 415 1.76 -11.37 -6.31
N ILE A 416 2.17 -11.14 -7.54
CA ILE A 416 2.60 -9.85 -8.07
C ILE A 416 1.69 -9.49 -9.26
N PRO A 417 1.25 -8.22 -9.39
CA PRO A 417 0.28 -7.80 -10.40
C PRO A 417 0.93 -7.60 -11.79
N TYR A 418 1.55 -8.66 -12.33
CA TYR A 418 2.19 -8.61 -13.66
C TYR A 418 1.20 -8.28 -14.77
N ASP A 419 -0.04 -8.74 -14.65
CA ASP A 419 -1.16 -8.44 -15.54
C ASP A 419 -1.48 -6.94 -15.58
N LYS A 420 -1.54 -6.29 -14.41
CA LYS A 420 -1.72 -4.84 -14.31
C LYS A 420 -0.55 -4.07 -14.89
N TRP A 421 0.67 -4.49 -14.65
CA TRP A 421 1.86 -3.87 -15.23
C TRP A 421 1.92 -4.03 -16.75
N LYS A 422 1.44 -5.17 -17.28
CA LYS A 422 1.25 -5.36 -18.73
C LYS A 422 0.22 -4.37 -19.28
N ALA A 423 -0.93 -4.22 -18.62
CA ALA A 423 -1.97 -3.27 -19.02
C ALA A 423 -1.49 -1.81 -19.00
N LEU A 424 -0.59 -1.45 -18.09
CA LEU A 424 0.04 -0.13 -18.02
C LEU A 424 1.19 0.07 -19.03
N GLY A 425 1.54 -0.94 -19.84
CA GLY A 425 2.64 -0.88 -20.79
C GLY A 425 4.04 -0.89 -20.16
N LEU A 426 4.16 -1.24 -18.89
CA LEU A 426 5.43 -1.34 -18.16
C LEU A 426 6.08 -2.72 -18.29
N LEU A 427 5.33 -3.73 -18.70
CA LEU A 427 5.76 -5.11 -18.91
C LEU A 427 5.21 -5.60 -20.24
N ARG A 428 6.02 -6.37 -20.96
CA ARG A 428 5.65 -7.06 -22.21
C ARG A 428 5.67 -8.57 -22.00
N THR A 429 4.98 -9.32 -22.85
CA THR A 429 5.06 -10.78 -22.91
C THR A 429 5.74 -11.20 -24.18
N SER A 430 6.62 -12.22 -24.09
CA SER A 430 7.15 -12.94 -25.26
C SER A 430 6.32 -14.18 -25.53
N GLU A 431 6.06 -14.50 -26.79
CA GLU A 431 5.29 -15.67 -27.21
C GLU A 431 5.98 -16.96 -26.75
N GLY A 432 5.21 -17.90 -26.20
CA GLY A 432 5.69 -19.23 -25.78
C GLY A 432 6.14 -19.30 -24.33
N ALA A 433 7.04 -20.24 -24.04
CA ALA A 433 7.49 -20.64 -22.71
C ALA A 433 8.84 -20.01 -22.29
N LYS A 434 9.43 -19.16 -23.14
CA LYS A 434 10.71 -18.47 -22.88
C LYS A 434 10.64 -17.05 -23.37
N VAL A 435 11.39 -16.17 -22.74
CA VAL A 435 11.58 -14.81 -23.28
C VAL A 435 12.41 -14.92 -24.56
N ASN A 436 11.88 -14.35 -25.64
CA ASN A 436 12.61 -14.20 -26.89
C ASN A 436 13.49 -12.93 -26.80
N TYR A 437 14.78 -13.09 -26.80
CA TYR A 437 15.70 -11.95 -26.65
C TYR A 437 15.66 -10.96 -27.84
N THR A 438 15.17 -11.40 -29.00
CA THR A 438 14.88 -10.48 -30.12
C THR A 438 13.82 -9.43 -29.75
N ASP A 439 12.87 -9.74 -28.86
CA ASP A 439 11.92 -8.75 -28.34
C ASP A 439 12.63 -7.64 -27.55
N VAL A 440 13.71 -8.00 -26.86
CA VAL A 440 14.57 -7.06 -26.13
C VAL A 440 15.35 -6.18 -27.09
N SER A 441 15.96 -6.79 -28.14
CA SER A 441 16.66 -6.07 -29.22
C SER A 441 15.72 -5.05 -29.90
N ASN A 442 14.53 -5.50 -30.26
CA ASN A 442 13.50 -4.66 -30.89
C ASN A 442 13.11 -3.47 -29.99
N TRP A 443 13.04 -3.65 -28.69
CA TRP A 443 12.74 -2.55 -27.79
C TRP A 443 13.87 -1.52 -27.75
N PHE A 444 15.15 -1.92 -27.74
CA PHE A 444 16.27 -0.98 -27.83
C PHE A 444 16.21 -0.18 -29.13
N ILE A 445 15.95 -0.84 -30.26
CA ILE A 445 15.79 -0.19 -31.56
C ILE A 445 14.61 0.80 -31.52
N GLU A 446 13.46 0.37 -31.00
CA GLU A 446 12.27 1.22 -30.80
C GLU A 446 12.60 2.49 -29.99
N GLN A 447 13.38 2.36 -28.88
CA GLN A 447 13.76 3.52 -28.08
C GLN A 447 14.68 4.48 -28.88
N VAL A 448 15.67 3.92 -29.58
CA VAL A 448 16.60 4.72 -30.41
C VAL A 448 15.84 5.46 -31.53
N GLU A 449 14.97 4.79 -32.24
CA GLU A 449 14.23 5.38 -33.36
C GLU A 449 13.19 6.41 -32.88
N LYS A 450 12.38 6.05 -31.90
CA LYS A 450 11.27 6.88 -31.41
C LYS A 450 11.71 8.16 -30.75
N TYR A 451 12.81 8.10 -29.99
CA TYR A 451 13.30 9.24 -29.21
C TYR A 451 14.59 9.84 -29.75
N GLU A 452 15.04 9.39 -30.93
CA GLU A 452 16.28 9.87 -31.56
C GLU A 452 17.50 9.74 -30.65
N LEU A 453 17.55 8.63 -29.88
CA LEU A 453 18.62 8.42 -28.90
C LEU A 453 19.93 8.05 -29.59
N ARG A 454 21.02 8.44 -28.98
CA ARG A 454 22.39 8.09 -29.41
C ARG A 454 22.96 7.09 -28.43
N SER A 455 22.80 5.78 -28.73
CA SER A 455 23.31 4.72 -27.87
C SER A 455 24.83 4.66 -27.95
N LEU A 456 25.50 4.74 -26.80
CA LEU A 456 26.95 4.66 -26.71
C LEU A 456 27.41 3.24 -26.40
N TRP A 457 26.87 2.64 -25.37
CA TRP A 457 27.23 1.29 -24.90
C TRP A 457 26.01 0.60 -24.29
N VAL A 458 25.99 -0.75 -24.38
CA VAL A 458 24.98 -1.58 -23.70
C VAL A 458 25.70 -2.61 -22.82
N GLY A 459 25.54 -2.47 -21.50
CA GLY A 459 26.06 -3.41 -20.50
C GLY A 459 25.19 -4.66 -20.39
N TYR A 460 25.81 -5.83 -20.31
CA TYR A 460 25.10 -7.12 -20.17
C TYR A 460 25.93 -8.16 -19.42
N ASP A 461 25.24 -9.10 -18.73
CA ASP A 461 25.90 -10.31 -18.21
C ASP A 461 26.09 -11.32 -19.35
N SER A 462 27.30 -11.84 -19.49
CA SER A 462 27.65 -12.81 -20.54
C SER A 462 26.95 -14.18 -20.38
N TRP A 463 26.36 -14.46 -19.21
CA TRP A 463 25.67 -15.72 -18.97
C TRP A 463 24.41 -15.85 -19.85
N ASN A 464 24.41 -16.84 -20.76
CA ASN A 464 23.35 -17.09 -21.75
C ASN A 464 23.08 -15.96 -22.78
N ALA A 465 23.87 -14.89 -22.85
CA ALA A 465 23.61 -13.71 -23.68
C ALA A 465 24.34 -13.70 -25.03
N ARG A 466 25.12 -14.74 -25.37
CA ARG A 466 26.03 -14.72 -26.54
C ARG A 466 25.32 -14.43 -27.86
N TYR A 467 24.24 -15.13 -28.16
CA TYR A 467 23.51 -14.93 -29.43
C TYR A 467 22.83 -13.57 -29.47
N TRP A 468 22.28 -13.12 -28.35
CA TRP A 468 21.68 -11.81 -28.23
C TRP A 468 22.72 -10.69 -28.40
N CYS A 469 23.91 -10.86 -27.84
CA CYS A 469 25.00 -9.91 -28.01
C CYS A 469 25.45 -9.80 -29.48
N ASP A 470 25.53 -10.92 -30.21
CA ASP A 470 25.88 -10.93 -31.62
C ASP A 470 24.77 -10.22 -32.46
N GLU A 471 23.49 -10.48 -32.18
CA GLU A 471 22.34 -9.81 -32.79
C GLU A 471 22.36 -8.30 -32.55
N MET A 472 22.59 -7.84 -31.32
CA MET A 472 22.67 -6.41 -30.98
C MET A 472 23.83 -5.70 -31.71
N LYS A 473 24.97 -6.37 -31.87
CA LYS A 473 26.09 -5.86 -32.66
C LYS A 473 25.77 -5.73 -34.15
N GLU A 474 24.99 -6.65 -34.70
CA GLU A 474 24.51 -6.56 -36.09
C GLU A 474 23.59 -5.34 -36.29
N TYR A 475 22.82 -4.96 -35.25
CA TYR A 475 22.04 -3.71 -35.22
C TYR A 475 22.86 -2.46 -34.94
N GLY A 476 24.17 -2.58 -34.70
CA GLY A 476 25.10 -1.46 -34.51
C GLY A 476 25.24 -0.98 -33.06
N PHE A 477 24.79 -1.77 -32.08
CA PHE A 477 25.03 -1.45 -30.67
C PHE A 477 26.43 -1.86 -30.22
N ASP A 478 27.05 -1.02 -29.38
CA ASP A 478 28.34 -1.33 -28.77
C ASP A 478 28.15 -2.08 -27.45
N MET A 479 28.40 -3.40 -27.48
CA MET A 479 28.07 -4.33 -26.40
C MET A 479 29.24 -4.52 -25.44
N VAL A 480 29.04 -4.26 -24.16
CA VAL A 480 30.08 -4.35 -23.11
C VAL A 480 29.70 -5.37 -22.04
N GLU A 481 30.56 -6.37 -21.86
CA GLU A 481 30.35 -7.38 -20.81
C GLU A 481 30.53 -6.81 -19.41
N VAL A 482 29.53 -7.01 -18.54
CA VAL A 482 29.54 -6.66 -17.11
C VAL A 482 29.68 -7.91 -16.28
N ARG A 483 30.82 -8.08 -15.61
CA ARG A 483 31.03 -9.22 -14.70
C ARG A 483 30.27 -9.04 -13.40
N GLN A 484 29.43 -10.01 -13.06
CA GLN A 484 28.54 -9.99 -11.88
C GLN A 484 29.30 -10.28 -10.57
N GLY A 485 30.38 -9.56 -10.31
CA GLY A 485 31.25 -9.74 -9.14
C GLY A 485 31.34 -8.48 -8.26
N ALA A 486 31.59 -8.69 -6.96
CA ALA A 486 31.69 -7.58 -5.99
C ALA A 486 32.70 -6.51 -6.40
N LYS A 487 33.85 -6.91 -6.96
CA LYS A 487 34.89 -5.97 -7.43
C LYS A 487 34.41 -5.06 -8.58
N THR A 488 33.54 -5.55 -9.47
CA THR A 488 33.02 -4.78 -10.61
C THR A 488 31.84 -3.90 -10.20
N MET A 489 30.97 -4.39 -9.34
CA MET A 489 29.68 -3.77 -9.03
C MET A 489 29.71 -2.81 -7.83
N SER A 490 30.69 -2.94 -6.92
CA SER A 490 30.71 -2.23 -5.64
C SER A 490 30.63 -0.72 -5.77
N GLU A 491 31.57 -0.12 -6.50
CA GLU A 491 31.62 1.35 -6.63
C GLU A 491 30.42 1.91 -7.43
N PRO A 492 30.02 1.31 -8.58
CA PRO A 492 28.79 1.70 -9.27
C PRO A 492 27.53 1.63 -8.41
N MET A 493 27.39 0.61 -7.57
CA MET A 493 26.28 0.50 -6.62
C MET A 493 26.31 1.62 -5.58
N LYS A 494 27.45 1.94 -5.01
CA LYS A 494 27.59 3.05 -4.06
C LYS A 494 27.24 4.40 -4.71
N GLU A 495 27.66 4.64 -5.95
CA GLU A 495 27.29 5.83 -6.74
C GLU A 495 25.77 5.85 -6.98
N LEU A 496 25.18 4.74 -7.41
CA LEU A 496 23.71 4.60 -7.58
C LEU A 496 22.97 4.94 -6.29
N LYS A 497 23.43 4.42 -5.15
CA LYS A 497 22.83 4.73 -3.84
C LYS A 497 22.88 6.22 -3.54
N ALA A 498 24.01 6.88 -3.78
CA ALA A 498 24.15 8.32 -3.56
C ALA A 498 23.16 9.11 -4.44
N LEU A 499 23.05 8.76 -5.74
CA LEU A 499 22.11 9.39 -6.67
C LEU A 499 20.64 9.19 -6.28
N LEU A 500 20.28 8.03 -5.74
CA LEU A 500 18.93 7.75 -5.22
C LEU A 500 18.63 8.61 -3.98
N ILE A 501 19.55 8.70 -3.03
CA ILE A 501 19.43 9.53 -1.82
C ILE A 501 19.27 11.02 -2.21
N GLU A 502 20.08 11.51 -3.14
CA GLU A 502 20.05 12.89 -3.59
C GLU A 502 18.89 13.22 -4.54
N LYS A 503 18.04 12.21 -4.87
CA LYS A 503 16.94 12.32 -5.86
C LYS A 503 17.42 12.84 -7.24
N LYS A 504 18.66 12.58 -7.59
CA LYS A 504 19.27 12.94 -8.89
C LYS A 504 18.99 11.93 -9.99
N ILE A 505 18.39 10.79 -9.66
CA ILE A 505 17.97 9.78 -10.62
C ILE A 505 16.42 9.72 -10.67
N ASN A 506 15.88 9.97 -11.86
CA ASN A 506 14.45 9.92 -12.12
C ASN A 506 14.14 8.69 -12.98
N TYR A 507 13.43 7.74 -12.43
CA TYR A 507 13.00 6.51 -13.09
C TYR A 507 11.50 6.48 -13.38
N ASN A 508 10.91 7.68 -13.57
CA ASN A 508 9.50 7.88 -13.94
C ASN A 508 8.50 7.20 -12.99
N ASN A 509 8.79 7.22 -11.68
CA ASN A 509 7.97 6.56 -10.65
C ASN A 509 7.64 5.08 -10.95
N ASN A 510 8.49 4.37 -11.67
CA ASN A 510 8.25 3.00 -12.15
C ASN A 510 8.06 2.03 -10.97
N PRO A 511 6.87 1.42 -10.79
CA PRO A 511 6.58 0.55 -9.64
C PRO A 511 7.37 -0.77 -9.68
N ILE A 512 7.72 -1.26 -10.88
CA ILE A 512 8.50 -2.51 -11.01
C ILE A 512 9.92 -2.29 -10.54
N LEU A 513 10.54 -1.16 -10.93
CA LEU A 513 11.89 -0.83 -10.45
C LEU A 513 11.90 -0.59 -8.93
N LYS A 514 10.91 0.15 -8.40
CA LYS A 514 10.78 0.31 -6.94
C LYS A 514 10.72 -1.03 -6.22
N TRP A 515 9.92 -1.95 -6.74
CA TRP A 515 9.80 -3.28 -6.19
C TRP A 515 11.11 -4.09 -6.30
N CYS A 516 11.80 -4.08 -7.44
CA CYS A 516 13.09 -4.73 -7.62
C CYS A 516 14.15 -4.17 -6.66
N LEU A 517 14.23 -2.84 -6.51
CA LEU A 517 15.14 -2.20 -5.56
C LEU A 517 14.82 -2.54 -4.10
N SER A 518 13.53 -2.68 -3.75
CA SER A 518 13.13 -3.07 -2.39
C SER A 518 13.46 -4.52 -2.03
N ASN A 519 13.58 -5.38 -3.03
CA ASN A 519 13.96 -6.79 -2.90
C ASN A 519 15.47 -7.01 -2.89
N LEU A 520 16.23 -5.97 -3.29
CA LEU A 520 17.67 -6.09 -3.44
C LEU A 520 18.36 -6.09 -2.08
N SER A 521 19.11 -7.15 -1.81
CA SER A 521 20.05 -7.27 -0.69
C SER A 521 21.48 -7.23 -1.22
N ILE A 522 22.45 -7.11 -0.34
CA ILE A 522 23.87 -7.08 -0.71
C ILE A 522 24.65 -8.23 -0.03
N LYS A 523 25.64 -8.70 -0.73
CA LYS A 523 26.68 -9.57 -0.16
C LYS A 523 28.02 -8.87 -0.29
N ALA A 524 28.73 -8.70 0.85
CA ALA A 524 30.08 -8.18 0.87
C ALA A 524 31.12 -9.30 0.75
N ASP A 525 32.26 -8.99 0.14
CA ASP A 525 33.47 -9.83 0.18
C ASP A 525 34.39 -9.41 1.34
N ASP A 526 35.52 -10.11 1.50
CA ASP A 526 36.48 -9.85 2.59
C ASP A 526 37.14 -8.44 2.51
N ASN A 527 37.01 -7.76 1.39
CA ASN A 527 37.49 -6.39 1.18
C ASN A 527 36.39 -5.35 1.24
N GLU A 528 35.21 -5.69 1.78
CA GLU A 528 34.01 -4.85 1.87
C GLU A 528 33.43 -4.40 0.50
N ASN A 529 33.83 -5.04 -0.62
CA ASN A 529 33.15 -4.81 -1.87
C ASN A 529 31.80 -5.51 -1.87
N ILE A 530 30.78 -4.81 -2.35
CA ILE A 530 29.40 -5.29 -2.37
C ILE A 530 28.97 -5.77 -3.76
N ARG A 531 28.07 -6.75 -3.80
CA ARG A 531 27.35 -7.14 -5.00
C ARG A 531 25.88 -7.38 -4.71
N PRO A 532 25.00 -7.28 -5.73
CA PRO A 532 23.58 -7.54 -5.55
C PRO A 532 23.33 -9.02 -5.24
N THR A 533 22.33 -9.28 -4.41
CA THR A 533 21.81 -10.61 -4.10
C THR A 533 20.33 -10.54 -3.74
N LYS A 534 19.66 -11.68 -3.73
CA LYS A 534 18.29 -11.83 -3.22
C LYS A 534 18.26 -12.82 -2.08
N GLU A 535 17.45 -12.59 -1.05
CA GLU A 535 17.33 -13.48 0.12
C GLU A 535 16.54 -14.73 -0.19
N HIS A 536 15.47 -14.57 -0.99
CA HIS A 536 14.58 -15.66 -1.38
C HIS A 536 14.51 -15.79 -2.90
N LEU A 537 14.42 -17.03 -3.38
CA LEU A 537 14.34 -17.34 -4.82
C LEU A 537 13.12 -16.71 -5.51
N THR A 538 12.07 -16.41 -4.76
CA THR A 538 10.85 -15.74 -5.26
C THR A 538 10.98 -14.23 -5.42
N GLN A 539 12.02 -13.61 -4.83
CA GLN A 539 12.28 -12.19 -5.02
C GLN A 539 12.86 -11.92 -6.40
N ARG A 540 12.36 -10.87 -7.03
CA ARG A 540 12.87 -10.38 -8.33
C ARG A 540 13.66 -9.12 -8.10
N ILE A 541 14.89 -9.10 -8.63
CA ILE A 541 15.83 -7.99 -8.56
C ILE A 541 16.31 -7.53 -9.94
N ASP A 542 15.78 -8.13 -10.98
CA ASP A 542 16.24 -8.05 -12.37
C ASP A 542 16.27 -6.60 -12.87
N GLY A 543 15.25 -5.79 -12.52
CA GLY A 543 15.23 -4.35 -12.84
C GLY A 543 16.34 -3.57 -12.16
N ALA A 544 16.69 -3.93 -10.92
CA ALA A 544 17.78 -3.31 -10.19
C ALA A 544 19.15 -3.74 -10.77
N VAL A 545 19.31 -5.03 -11.13
CA VAL A 545 20.54 -5.54 -11.75
C VAL A 545 20.76 -4.92 -13.12
N SER A 546 19.75 -4.86 -13.98
CA SER A 546 19.81 -4.18 -15.27
C SER A 546 20.22 -2.71 -15.15
N LEU A 547 19.71 -2.00 -14.12
CA LEU A 547 20.13 -0.62 -13.84
C LEU A 547 21.58 -0.56 -13.35
N ILE A 548 22.00 -1.49 -12.49
CA ILE A 548 23.39 -1.57 -12.00
C ILE A 548 24.34 -1.86 -13.17
N ASP A 549 23.98 -2.70 -14.12
CA ASP A 549 24.80 -2.95 -15.32
C ASP A 549 25.01 -1.69 -16.16
N ALA A 550 23.95 -0.88 -16.36
CA ALA A 550 24.09 0.43 -16.99
C ALA A 550 24.99 1.38 -16.16
N MET A 551 24.85 1.34 -14.83
CA MET A 551 25.67 2.16 -13.93
C MET A 551 27.15 1.74 -13.92
N VAL A 552 27.47 0.45 -14.09
CA VAL A 552 28.86 -0.03 -14.25
C VAL A 552 29.50 0.59 -15.49
N ILE A 553 28.77 0.60 -16.59
CA ILE A 553 29.26 1.22 -17.83
C ILE A 553 29.43 2.75 -17.64
N TYR A 554 28.43 3.40 -17.06
CA TYR A 554 28.50 4.83 -16.77
C TYR A 554 29.70 5.17 -15.89
N TYR A 555 29.89 4.46 -14.78
CA TYR A 555 30.96 4.71 -13.82
C TYR A 555 32.34 4.58 -14.47
N ASN A 556 32.55 3.53 -15.26
CA ASN A 556 33.82 3.26 -15.92
C ASN A 556 34.15 4.26 -17.05
N ASN A 557 33.12 4.85 -17.68
CA ASN A 557 33.27 5.73 -18.83
C ASN A 557 32.75 7.15 -18.56
N LYS A 558 32.65 7.55 -17.28
CA LYS A 558 32.03 8.83 -16.85
C LYS A 558 32.59 10.06 -17.57
N GLN A 559 33.90 10.09 -17.78
CA GLN A 559 34.58 11.23 -18.44
C GLN A 559 34.25 11.29 -19.94
N ASP A 560 34.27 10.15 -20.61
CA ASP A 560 33.97 10.07 -22.05
C ASP A 560 32.47 10.37 -22.27
N TYR A 561 31.58 9.81 -21.46
CA TYR A 561 30.16 10.12 -21.51
C TYR A 561 29.89 11.63 -21.33
N THR A 562 30.55 12.26 -20.37
CA THR A 562 30.41 13.72 -20.14
C THR A 562 30.88 14.52 -21.33
N ASN A 563 31.90 14.06 -22.07
CA ASN A 563 32.40 14.71 -23.28
C ASN A 563 31.42 14.61 -24.45
N TYR A 564 30.67 13.51 -24.55
CA TYR A 564 29.60 13.35 -25.56
C TYR A 564 28.38 14.23 -25.27
N CYS A 565 28.07 14.47 -23.99
CA CYS A 565 26.92 15.29 -23.58
C CYS A 565 27.16 16.81 -23.60
N LYS A 566 28.39 17.26 -23.83
CA LYS A 566 28.76 18.68 -24.01
C LYS A 566 28.55 19.13 -25.43
#